data_14645d9c26ea7f5d1a6289609d989451
#
_entry.id   14645d9c26ea7f5d1a6289609d989451
#
_cell.length_a   1.000
_cell.length_b   1.000
_cell.length_c   1.000
_cell.angle_alpha   90.00
_cell.angle_beta   90.00
_cell.angle_gamma   90.00
#
_symmetry.space_group_name_H-M   'P 1'
#
loop_
_entity.id
_entity.type
_entity.pdbx_description
1 polymer ?
#
loop_
_entity_poly.entity_id
_entity_poly.type
_entity_poly.pdbx_seq_one_letter_code
_entity_poly.pdbx_strand_id
1 'polypeptide(L)'
;MKKTKIYLSLILLALLVYYCSTVPITGRKQISLIPASEINALSFQQYGEFLKQSKLSEDKEAVGMVKRVGVNIQKAVESYFSQNNMMNQLQGYEWEFNLVESDEVNAWCMPGGKVVVYTGILPLTKDETGLAVVMGHEIAHAIAQHGAERMSQGLLQQLGGMALSVALQNEPEATRNIFLAAYGVGTTVGVMLPFSRTHESEADRLGLIFMAMAGYNPEAAVDFWTRMSKAGGAKPPEWLSTHPSDETRIADIKKYLPEALGYYKK
;
A
#
# COMPACT_ATOMS: atom_id res chain seq x y z
N MET A 1 41.71 14.70 -1.89
CA MET A 1 40.74 14.22 -0.88
C MET A 1 39.51 15.11 -0.68
N LYS A 2 39.60 16.43 -0.41
CA LYS A 2 38.38 17.28 -0.23
C LYS A 2 37.52 17.38 -1.50
N LYS A 3 38.11 17.58 -2.67
CA LYS A 3 37.37 17.65 -3.96
C LYS A 3 36.67 16.32 -4.30
N THR A 4 37.30 15.15 -4.07
CA THR A 4 36.73 13.84 -4.31
C THR A 4 35.51 13.58 -3.41
N LYS A 5 35.56 14.02 -2.14
CA LYS A 5 34.40 13.92 -1.22
C LYS A 5 33.23 14.81 -1.67
N ILE A 6 33.50 15.99 -2.19
CA ILE A 6 32.46 16.89 -2.73
C ILE A 6 31.80 16.29 -3.96
N TYR A 7 32.57 15.76 -4.92
CA TYR A 7 31.99 15.09 -6.10
C TYR A 7 31.17 13.85 -5.72
N LEU A 8 31.64 13.06 -4.77
CA LEU A 8 30.90 11.90 -4.29
C LEU A 8 29.57 12.31 -3.64
N SER A 9 29.57 13.38 -2.84
CA SER A 9 28.35 13.93 -2.23
C SER A 9 27.38 14.49 -3.27
N LEU A 10 27.87 15.16 -4.32
CA LEU A 10 27.04 15.68 -5.41
C LEU A 10 26.43 14.55 -6.25
N ILE A 11 27.19 13.50 -6.51
CA ILE A 11 26.67 12.30 -7.21
C ILE A 11 25.61 11.63 -6.37
N LEU A 12 25.83 11.46 -5.06
CA LEU A 12 24.85 10.87 -4.15
C LEU A 12 23.56 11.70 -4.09
N LEU A 13 23.69 13.03 -4.03
CA LEU A 13 22.55 13.94 -4.04
C LEU A 13 21.79 13.89 -5.37
N ALA A 14 22.48 13.83 -6.50
CA ALA A 14 21.88 13.69 -7.83
C ALA A 14 21.14 12.35 -7.99
N LEU A 15 21.70 11.27 -7.45
CA LEU A 15 21.04 9.96 -7.42
C LEU A 15 19.78 10.00 -6.56
N LEU A 16 19.81 10.61 -5.38
CA LEU A 16 18.62 10.77 -4.53
C LEU A 16 17.49 11.55 -5.22
N VAL A 17 17.84 12.61 -5.96
CA VAL A 17 16.84 13.38 -6.73
C VAL A 17 16.29 12.57 -7.90
N TYR A 18 17.11 11.79 -8.57
CA TYR A 18 16.69 10.94 -9.70
C TYR A 18 15.70 9.83 -9.29
N TYR A 19 15.88 9.26 -8.09
CA TYR A 19 15.02 8.19 -7.55
C TYR A 19 13.81 8.70 -6.76
N CYS A 20 13.50 10.00 -6.81
CA CYS A 20 12.28 10.56 -6.24
C CYS A 20 11.12 10.47 -7.24
N SER A 21 10.07 9.73 -6.89
CA SER A 21 8.79 9.74 -7.60
C SER A 21 7.74 10.58 -6.85
N THR A 22 6.61 10.83 -7.49
CA THR A 22 5.52 11.61 -6.88
C THR A 22 4.26 10.76 -6.87
N VAL A 23 3.65 10.61 -5.69
CA VAL A 23 2.37 9.90 -5.55
C VAL A 23 1.28 10.69 -6.26
N PRO A 24 0.46 10.03 -7.10
CA PRO A 24 -0.68 10.67 -7.75
C PRO A 24 -1.64 11.28 -6.72
N ILE A 25 -2.39 12.30 -7.12
CA ILE A 25 -3.41 13.00 -6.31
C ILE A 25 -2.81 13.75 -5.10
N THR A 26 -2.04 13.07 -4.25
CA THR A 26 -1.49 13.68 -3.02
C THR A 26 -0.29 14.56 -3.29
N GLY A 27 0.46 14.31 -4.36
CA GLY A 27 1.68 15.05 -4.70
C GLY A 27 2.87 14.76 -3.76
N ARG A 28 2.73 13.81 -2.83
CA ARG A 28 3.80 13.44 -1.90
C ARG A 28 5.02 12.90 -2.65
N LYS A 29 6.19 13.32 -2.26
CA LYS A 29 7.44 12.76 -2.77
C LYS A 29 7.76 11.46 -2.04
N GLN A 30 8.19 10.45 -2.80
CA GLN A 30 8.58 9.15 -2.28
C GLN A 30 9.88 8.66 -2.91
N ILE A 31 10.58 7.79 -2.20
CA ILE A 31 11.81 7.16 -2.68
C ILE A 31 11.43 5.85 -3.36
N SER A 32 11.80 5.70 -4.64
CA SER A 32 11.62 4.47 -5.41
C SER A 32 12.96 4.07 -6.04
N LEU A 33 13.72 3.23 -5.33
CA LEU A 33 15.04 2.76 -5.77
C LEU A 33 14.96 1.60 -6.76
N ILE A 34 13.80 0.92 -6.79
CA ILE A 34 13.58 -0.25 -7.64
C ILE A 34 12.64 0.15 -8.77
N PRO A 35 12.99 -0.11 -10.03
CA PRO A 35 12.12 0.19 -11.16
C PRO A 35 10.75 -0.49 -11.04
N ALA A 36 9.68 0.22 -11.41
CA ALA A 36 8.31 -0.32 -11.34
C ALA A 36 8.14 -1.60 -12.16
N SER A 37 8.84 -1.71 -13.30
CA SER A 37 8.83 -2.91 -14.14
C SER A 37 9.37 -4.16 -13.43
N GLU A 38 10.42 -4.02 -12.63
CA GLU A 38 10.99 -5.13 -11.85
C GLU A 38 10.05 -5.54 -10.72
N ILE A 39 9.44 -4.56 -10.05
CA ILE A 39 8.47 -4.81 -8.99
C ILE A 39 7.23 -5.51 -9.54
N ASN A 40 6.71 -5.07 -10.70
CA ASN A 40 5.56 -5.71 -11.34
C ASN A 40 5.89 -7.15 -11.77
N ALA A 41 7.07 -7.39 -12.35
CA ALA A 41 7.49 -8.74 -12.74
C ALA A 41 7.58 -9.70 -11.53
N LEU A 42 8.17 -9.24 -10.42
CA LEU A 42 8.22 -10.00 -9.16
C LEU A 42 6.83 -10.25 -8.60
N SER A 43 5.97 -9.23 -8.62
CA SER A 43 4.57 -9.31 -8.20
C SER A 43 3.82 -10.38 -8.99
N PHE A 44 3.93 -10.39 -10.31
CA PHE A 44 3.24 -11.37 -11.17
C PHE A 44 3.71 -12.79 -10.92
N GLN A 45 5.01 -12.99 -10.71
CA GLN A 45 5.55 -14.28 -10.33
C GLN A 45 4.97 -14.76 -8.99
N GLN A 46 5.06 -13.93 -7.96
CA GLN A 46 4.56 -14.27 -6.61
C GLN A 46 3.04 -14.50 -6.60
N TYR A 47 2.29 -13.70 -7.36
CA TYR A 47 0.86 -13.88 -7.52
C TYR A 47 0.52 -15.22 -8.18
N GLY A 48 1.21 -15.58 -9.25
CA GLY A 48 1.03 -16.88 -9.90
C GLY A 48 1.35 -18.07 -8.99
N GLU A 49 2.40 -17.96 -8.15
CA GLU A 49 2.74 -18.98 -7.14
C GLU A 49 1.67 -19.07 -6.05
N PHE A 50 1.18 -17.92 -5.58
CA PHE A 50 0.10 -17.84 -4.60
C PHE A 50 -1.18 -18.51 -5.10
N LEU A 51 -1.61 -18.23 -6.33
CA LEU A 51 -2.84 -18.81 -6.90
C LEU A 51 -2.75 -20.32 -7.05
N LYS A 52 -1.57 -20.87 -7.37
CA LYS A 52 -1.37 -22.34 -7.47
C LYS A 52 -1.57 -23.05 -6.12
N GLN A 53 -1.35 -22.35 -5.00
CA GLN A 53 -1.45 -22.87 -3.64
C GLN A 53 -2.79 -22.53 -2.98
N SER A 54 -3.60 -21.68 -3.61
CA SER A 54 -4.84 -21.18 -3.07
C SER A 54 -6.05 -21.85 -3.70
N LYS A 55 -7.12 -22.03 -2.93
CA LYS A 55 -8.41 -22.47 -3.44
C LYS A 55 -9.23 -21.26 -3.86
N LEU A 56 -9.47 -21.09 -5.15
CA LEU A 56 -10.38 -20.07 -5.64
C LEU A 56 -11.82 -20.42 -5.28
N SER A 57 -12.61 -19.41 -4.94
CA SER A 57 -14.01 -19.59 -4.60
C SER A 57 -14.83 -19.98 -5.83
N GLU A 58 -15.75 -20.96 -5.64
CA GLU A 58 -16.72 -21.39 -6.63
C GLU A 58 -18.07 -20.67 -6.49
N ASP A 59 -18.25 -19.83 -5.47
CA ASP A 59 -19.44 -19.00 -5.29
C ASP A 59 -19.52 -17.94 -6.40
N LYS A 60 -20.34 -18.23 -7.40
CA LYS A 60 -20.47 -17.37 -8.60
C LYS A 60 -20.97 -15.98 -8.29
N GLU A 61 -21.82 -15.83 -7.26
CA GLU A 61 -22.35 -14.52 -6.86
C GLU A 61 -21.27 -13.67 -6.21
N ALA A 62 -20.56 -14.23 -5.24
CA ALA A 62 -19.47 -13.55 -4.54
C ALA A 62 -18.28 -13.24 -5.49
N VAL A 63 -17.89 -14.19 -6.34
CA VAL A 63 -16.85 -13.98 -7.38
C VAL A 63 -17.29 -12.88 -8.35
N GLY A 64 -18.57 -12.90 -8.78
CA GLY A 64 -19.14 -11.88 -9.65
C GLY A 64 -19.11 -10.48 -8.99
N MET A 65 -19.43 -10.40 -7.70
CA MET A 65 -19.36 -9.16 -6.92
C MET A 65 -17.93 -8.61 -6.86
N VAL A 66 -16.94 -9.44 -6.49
CA VAL A 66 -15.53 -9.02 -6.44
C VAL A 66 -15.04 -8.50 -7.79
N LYS A 67 -15.37 -9.20 -8.87
CA LYS A 67 -14.98 -8.78 -10.22
C LYS A 67 -15.66 -7.48 -10.65
N ARG A 68 -16.96 -7.30 -10.37
CA ARG A 68 -17.67 -6.05 -10.70
C ARG A 68 -17.07 -4.86 -9.95
N VAL A 69 -16.90 -4.98 -8.64
CA VAL A 69 -16.30 -3.91 -7.82
C VAL A 69 -14.88 -3.59 -8.31
N GLY A 70 -14.06 -4.62 -8.54
CA GLY A 70 -12.69 -4.44 -9.03
C GLY A 70 -12.62 -3.72 -10.38
N VAL A 71 -13.43 -4.17 -11.36
CA VAL A 71 -13.48 -3.54 -12.69
C VAL A 71 -14.01 -2.10 -12.63
N ASN A 72 -14.98 -1.80 -11.76
CA ASN A 72 -15.47 -0.44 -11.61
C ASN A 72 -14.39 0.48 -11.02
N ILE A 73 -13.65 0.03 -10.01
CA ILE A 73 -12.54 0.81 -9.43
C ILE A 73 -11.38 0.95 -10.44
N GLN A 74 -11.03 -0.12 -11.17
CA GLN A 74 -10.06 -0.06 -12.26
C GLN A 74 -10.41 1.05 -13.26
N LYS A 75 -11.65 1.06 -13.79
CA LYS A 75 -12.12 2.08 -14.72
C LYS A 75 -12.04 3.49 -14.13
N ALA A 76 -12.34 3.65 -12.84
CA ALA A 76 -12.24 4.92 -12.14
C ALA A 76 -10.77 5.40 -12.10
N VAL A 77 -9.84 4.51 -11.73
CA VAL A 77 -8.39 4.78 -11.73
C VAL A 77 -7.93 5.17 -13.14
N GLU A 78 -8.20 4.35 -14.15
CA GLU A 78 -7.81 4.61 -15.54
C GLU A 78 -8.38 5.94 -16.06
N SER A 79 -9.64 6.25 -15.74
CA SER A 79 -10.27 7.52 -16.08
C SER A 79 -9.57 8.70 -15.41
N TYR A 80 -9.26 8.60 -14.13
CA TYR A 80 -8.52 9.64 -13.40
C TYR A 80 -7.15 9.91 -14.04
N PHE A 81 -6.38 8.84 -14.32
CA PHE A 81 -5.04 8.94 -14.89
C PHE A 81 -5.07 9.48 -16.32
N SER A 82 -6.08 9.10 -17.11
CA SER A 82 -6.29 9.64 -18.47
C SER A 82 -6.60 11.12 -18.45
N GLN A 83 -7.53 11.57 -17.59
CA GLN A 83 -7.92 12.99 -17.47
C GLN A 83 -6.77 13.89 -17.00
N ASN A 84 -5.80 13.33 -16.27
CA ASN A 84 -4.65 14.08 -15.74
C ASN A 84 -3.35 13.86 -16.53
N ASN A 85 -3.40 13.23 -17.71
CA ASN A 85 -2.24 12.93 -18.56
C ASN A 85 -1.15 12.09 -17.85
N MET A 86 -1.56 11.16 -16.97
CA MET A 86 -0.67 10.33 -16.17
C MET A 86 -0.72 8.84 -16.54
N MET A 87 -1.29 8.46 -17.69
CA MET A 87 -1.43 7.05 -18.11
C MET A 87 -0.12 6.26 -18.16
N ASN A 88 1.01 6.95 -18.34
CA ASN A 88 2.33 6.34 -18.28
C ASN A 88 2.64 5.69 -16.91
N GLN A 89 2.02 6.15 -15.83
CA GLN A 89 2.19 5.58 -14.48
C GLN A 89 1.45 4.23 -14.31
N LEU A 90 0.49 3.93 -15.18
CA LEU A 90 -0.21 2.64 -15.22
C LEU A 90 0.44 1.66 -16.22
N GLN A 91 1.56 2.03 -16.81
CA GLN A 91 2.26 1.13 -17.74
C GLN A 91 2.71 -0.15 -17.03
N GLY A 92 2.38 -1.30 -17.63
CA GLY A 92 2.67 -2.61 -17.05
C GLY A 92 1.68 -3.08 -15.99
N TYR A 93 0.53 -2.41 -15.85
CA TYR A 93 -0.58 -2.94 -15.05
C TYR A 93 -1.35 -4.00 -15.85
N GLU A 94 -1.58 -5.13 -15.20
CA GLU A 94 -2.36 -6.26 -15.71
C GLU A 94 -3.40 -6.65 -14.66
N TRP A 95 -4.51 -5.91 -14.65
CA TRP A 95 -5.55 -6.05 -13.64
C TRP A 95 -6.14 -7.45 -13.58
N GLU A 96 -6.22 -7.99 -12.37
CA GLU A 96 -6.84 -9.28 -12.09
C GLU A 96 -7.46 -9.28 -10.70
N PHE A 97 -8.69 -9.83 -10.59
CA PHE A 97 -9.48 -9.82 -9.36
C PHE A 97 -9.92 -11.24 -9.03
N ASN A 98 -9.42 -11.79 -7.93
CA ASN A 98 -9.74 -13.14 -7.51
C ASN A 98 -10.31 -13.17 -6.08
N LEU A 99 -11.28 -14.06 -5.86
CA LEU A 99 -11.80 -14.40 -4.56
C LEU A 99 -11.24 -15.76 -4.15
N VAL A 100 -10.54 -15.82 -3.03
CA VAL A 100 -9.92 -17.02 -2.47
C VAL A 100 -10.73 -17.51 -1.28
N GLU A 101 -11.00 -18.81 -1.21
CA GLU A 101 -11.62 -19.44 -0.04
C GLU A 101 -10.64 -19.45 1.13
N SER A 102 -10.93 -18.66 2.14
CA SER A 102 -10.20 -18.59 3.40
C SER A 102 -11.08 -17.94 4.47
N ASP A 103 -11.03 -18.47 5.69
CA ASP A 103 -11.69 -17.85 6.84
C ASP A 103 -10.95 -16.60 7.34
N GLU A 104 -9.77 -16.32 6.82
CA GLU A 104 -9.03 -15.11 7.14
C GLU A 104 -9.77 -13.86 6.67
N VAL A 105 -9.90 -12.89 7.54
CA VAL A 105 -10.41 -11.56 7.19
C VAL A 105 -9.27 -10.78 6.55
N ASN A 106 -9.12 -10.89 5.24
CA ASN A 106 -8.02 -10.29 4.51
C ASN A 106 -8.37 -9.93 3.06
N ALA A 107 -7.65 -8.96 2.52
CA ALA A 107 -7.59 -8.60 1.11
C ALA A 107 -6.26 -7.91 0.84
N TRP A 108 -5.78 -7.93 -0.40
CA TRP A 108 -4.56 -7.23 -0.77
C TRP A 108 -4.50 -6.96 -2.28
N CYS A 109 -3.71 -5.97 -2.64
CA CYS A 109 -3.38 -5.65 -4.03
C CYS A 109 -1.86 -5.59 -4.20
N MET A 110 -1.31 -6.45 -5.04
CA MET A 110 0.09 -6.37 -5.44
C MET A 110 0.30 -5.31 -6.53
N PRO A 111 1.53 -4.77 -6.64
CA PRO A 111 1.92 -3.91 -7.75
C PRO A 111 1.54 -4.53 -9.10
N GLY A 112 1.12 -3.67 -10.05
CA GLY A 112 0.65 -4.12 -11.35
C GLY A 112 -0.82 -4.55 -11.38
N GLY A 113 -1.59 -4.39 -10.27
CA GLY A 113 -3.05 -4.55 -10.26
C GLY A 113 -3.55 -5.98 -10.00
N LYS A 114 -2.77 -6.82 -9.33
CA LYS A 114 -3.17 -8.18 -8.93
C LYS A 114 -3.88 -8.14 -7.57
N VAL A 115 -5.20 -8.29 -7.54
CA VAL A 115 -6.06 -8.14 -6.37
C VAL A 115 -6.59 -9.49 -5.91
N VAL A 116 -6.47 -9.75 -4.62
CA VAL A 116 -7.10 -10.90 -3.95
C VAL A 116 -7.98 -10.42 -2.82
N VAL A 117 -9.17 -10.98 -2.75
CA VAL A 117 -10.10 -10.86 -1.63
C VAL A 117 -10.29 -12.25 -1.03
N TYR A 118 -10.28 -12.38 0.28
CA TYR A 118 -10.60 -13.64 0.97
C TYR A 118 -12.07 -13.68 1.35
N THR A 119 -12.68 -14.87 1.28
CA THR A 119 -14.09 -15.02 1.64
C THR A 119 -14.40 -14.56 3.06
N GLY A 120 -13.45 -14.69 3.99
CA GLY A 120 -13.60 -14.28 5.38
C GLY A 120 -13.85 -12.79 5.61
N ILE A 121 -13.50 -11.90 4.64
CA ILE A 121 -13.79 -10.46 4.79
C ILE A 121 -15.22 -10.10 4.37
N LEU A 122 -15.88 -10.92 3.54
CA LEU A 122 -17.18 -10.60 2.96
C LEU A 122 -18.29 -10.35 4.01
N PRO A 123 -18.37 -11.08 5.14
CA PRO A 123 -19.35 -10.78 6.19
C PRO A 123 -19.19 -9.37 6.80
N LEU A 124 -17.97 -8.81 6.78
CA LEU A 124 -17.68 -7.47 7.32
C LEU A 124 -17.94 -6.37 6.30
N THR A 125 -17.69 -6.64 5.02
CA THR A 125 -18.02 -5.71 3.93
C THR A 125 -19.52 -5.59 3.72
N LYS A 126 -20.27 -6.69 3.89
CA LYS A 126 -21.74 -6.84 3.77
C LYS A 126 -22.25 -6.78 2.33
N ASP A 127 -21.81 -5.80 1.56
CA ASP A 127 -22.29 -5.51 0.21
C ASP A 127 -21.17 -4.98 -0.70
N GLU A 128 -21.50 -4.65 -1.95
CA GLU A 128 -20.57 -4.10 -2.92
C GLU A 128 -19.94 -2.78 -2.47
N THR A 129 -20.69 -1.94 -1.75
CA THR A 129 -20.17 -0.64 -1.30
C THR A 129 -19.13 -0.81 -0.19
N GLY A 130 -19.39 -1.71 0.77
CA GLY A 130 -18.39 -2.04 1.79
C GLY A 130 -17.18 -2.77 1.19
N LEU A 131 -17.37 -3.62 0.18
CA LEU A 131 -16.28 -4.24 -0.56
C LEU A 131 -15.45 -3.20 -1.34
N ALA A 132 -16.10 -2.17 -1.89
CA ALA A 132 -15.41 -1.08 -2.59
C ALA A 132 -14.53 -0.23 -1.64
N VAL A 133 -14.89 -0.11 -0.35
CA VAL A 133 -14.01 0.51 0.66
C VAL A 133 -12.70 -0.25 0.77
N VAL A 134 -12.77 -1.58 0.92
CA VAL A 134 -11.58 -2.44 1.05
C VAL A 134 -10.77 -2.43 -0.24
N MET A 135 -11.39 -2.77 -1.36
CA MET A 135 -10.68 -2.88 -2.65
C MET A 135 -10.13 -1.53 -3.11
N GLY A 136 -10.84 -0.43 -2.85
CA GLY A 136 -10.36 0.92 -3.12
C GLY A 136 -9.09 1.24 -2.33
N HIS A 137 -9.06 0.88 -1.06
CA HIS A 137 -7.91 1.05 -0.18
C HIS A 137 -6.70 0.22 -0.67
N GLU A 138 -6.90 -1.07 -0.97
CA GLU A 138 -5.83 -1.95 -1.45
C GLU A 138 -5.28 -1.51 -2.81
N ILE A 139 -6.16 -1.14 -3.74
CA ILE A 139 -5.76 -0.61 -5.04
C ILE A 139 -5.01 0.73 -4.86
N ALA A 140 -5.42 1.58 -3.92
CA ALA A 140 -4.73 2.83 -3.62
C ALA A 140 -3.29 2.58 -3.15
N HIS A 141 -3.04 1.54 -2.33
CA HIS A 141 -1.66 1.15 -1.97
C HIS A 141 -0.81 0.81 -3.19
N ALA A 142 -1.35 0.07 -4.15
CA ALA A 142 -0.64 -0.28 -5.38
C ALA A 142 -0.40 0.95 -6.28
N ILE A 143 -1.41 1.81 -6.44
CA ILE A 143 -1.33 3.04 -7.24
C ILE A 143 -0.34 4.05 -6.63
N ALA A 144 -0.32 4.21 -5.31
CA ALA A 144 0.64 5.04 -4.60
C ALA A 144 2.03 4.39 -4.50
N GLN A 145 2.20 3.15 -4.97
CA GLN A 145 3.46 2.40 -4.94
C GLN A 145 4.04 2.23 -3.52
N HIS A 146 3.18 2.13 -2.50
CA HIS A 146 3.62 2.00 -1.10
C HIS A 146 4.49 0.76 -0.87
N GLY A 147 4.24 -0.34 -1.59
CA GLY A 147 5.08 -1.54 -1.56
C GLY A 147 6.51 -1.26 -2.04
N ALA A 148 6.66 -0.54 -3.16
CA ALA A 148 7.95 -0.15 -3.73
C ALA A 148 8.72 0.78 -2.79
N GLU A 149 8.03 1.74 -2.19
CA GLU A 149 8.63 2.66 -1.21
C GLU A 149 9.11 1.91 0.04
N ARG A 150 8.28 1.00 0.60
CA ARG A 150 8.69 0.15 1.74
C ARG A 150 9.91 -0.71 1.43
N MET A 151 9.96 -1.32 0.23
CA MET A 151 11.14 -2.10 -0.21
C MET A 151 12.38 -1.21 -0.31
N SER A 152 12.24 0.00 -0.86
CA SER A 152 13.34 0.96 -0.97
C SER A 152 13.86 1.43 0.39
N GLN A 153 12.94 1.69 1.33
CA GLN A 153 13.27 2.04 2.72
C GLN A 153 14.00 0.89 3.43
N GLY A 154 13.51 -0.35 3.27
CA GLY A 154 14.16 -1.56 3.82
C GLY A 154 15.57 -1.74 3.28
N LEU A 155 15.79 -1.52 1.98
CA LEU A 155 17.11 -1.56 1.36
C LEU A 155 18.05 -0.49 1.95
N LEU A 156 17.58 0.74 2.11
CA LEU A 156 18.37 1.81 2.73
C LEU A 156 18.70 1.51 4.19
N GLN A 157 17.76 0.94 4.94
CA GLN A 157 18.00 0.50 6.32
C GLN A 157 19.07 -0.58 6.38
N GLN A 158 19.01 -1.57 5.49
CA GLN A 158 19.99 -2.65 5.41
C GLN A 158 21.39 -2.11 5.07
N LEU A 159 21.50 -1.27 4.05
CA LEU A 159 22.75 -0.64 3.64
C LEU A 159 23.36 0.23 4.76
N GLY A 160 22.53 0.99 5.47
CA GLY A 160 22.95 1.79 6.62
C GLY A 160 23.46 0.91 7.78
N GLY A 161 22.80 -0.20 8.07
CA GLY A 161 23.26 -1.19 9.07
C GLY A 161 24.60 -1.82 8.68
N MET A 162 24.77 -2.18 7.41
CA MET A 162 26.05 -2.69 6.89
C MET A 162 27.18 -1.66 7.03
N ALA A 163 26.92 -0.41 6.63
CA ALA A 163 27.91 0.67 6.76
C ALA A 163 28.29 0.91 8.23
N LEU A 164 27.33 0.90 9.14
CA LEU A 164 27.58 0.99 10.58
C LEU A 164 28.40 -0.20 11.10
N SER A 165 28.09 -1.42 10.67
CA SER A 165 28.85 -2.61 11.02
C SER A 165 30.33 -2.52 10.60
N VAL A 166 30.59 -2.00 9.38
CA VAL A 166 31.94 -1.77 8.88
C VAL A 166 32.65 -0.66 9.69
N ALA A 167 31.94 0.43 10.01
CA ALA A 167 32.51 1.52 10.82
C ALA A 167 32.90 1.05 12.24
N LEU A 168 32.18 0.07 12.79
CA LEU A 168 32.40 -0.48 14.13
C LEU A 168 33.23 -1.77 14.14
N GLN A 169 33.85 -2.15 13.01
CA GLN A 169 34.55 -3.44 12.89
C GLN A 169 35.69 -3.67 13.89
N ASN A 170 36.32 -2.58 14.37
CA ASN A 170 37.39 -2.62 15.33
C ASN A 170 36.93 -2.46 16.79
N GLU A 171 35.65 -2.28 17.03
CA GLU A 171 35.06 -2.14 18.36
C GLU A 171 34.78 -3.55 18.98
N PRO A 172 34.75 -3.65 20.30
CA PRO A 172 34.35 -4.89 20.99
C PRO A 172 32.95 -5.34 20.50
N GLU A 173 32.79 -6.68 20.41
CA GLU A 173 31.52 -7.26 19.88
C GLU A 173 30.28 -6.76 20.65
N ALA A 174 30.36 -6.69 21.98
CA ALA A 174 29.28 -6.17 22.81
C ALA A 174 28.89 -4.74 22.45
N THR A 175 29.89 -3.86 22.21
CA THR A 175 29.68 -2.48 21.78
C THR A 175 29.01 -2.43 20.42
N ARG A 176 29.56 -3.18 19.44
CA ARG A 176 29.00 -3.27 18.10
C ARG A 176 27.54 -3.72 18.10
N ASN A 177 27.21 -4.76 18.88
CA ASN A 177 25.86 -5.30 18.97
C ASN A 177 24.87 -4.29 19.58
N ILE A 178 25.29 -3.50 20.58
CA ILE A 178 24.46 -2.43 21.16
C ILE A 178 24.16 -1.35 20.10
N PHE A 179 25.16 -0.87 19.36
CA PHE A 179 24.95 0.15 18.34
C PHE A 179 24.09 -0.34 17.17
N LEU A 180 24.29 -1.58 16.70
CA LEU A 180 23.47 -2.16 15.64
C LEU A 180 22.02 -2.39 16.09
N ALA A 181 21.80 -2.83 17.33
CA ALA A 181 20.44 -2.95 17.90
C ALA A 181 19.76 -1.57 18.03
N ALA A 182 20.48 -0.57 18.54
CA ALA A 182 19.97 0.79 18.65
C ALA A 182 19.64 1.40 17.27
N TYR A 183 20.46 1.16 16.25
CA TYR A 183 20.18 1.55 14.87
C TYR A 183 18.92 0.89 14.35
N GLY A 184 18.76 -0.42 14.51
CA GLY A 184 17.57 -1.17 14.07
C GLY A 184 16.28 -0.66 14.73
N VAL A 185 16.30 -0.48 16.06
CA VAL A 185 15.16 0.07 16.81
C VAL A 185 14.88 1.53 16.38
N GLY A 186 15.92 2.35 16.32
CA GLY A 186 15.79 3.78 15.97
C GLY A 186 15.23 3.99 14.57
N THR A 187 15.69 3.23 13.57
CA THR A 187 15.16 3.30 12.21
C THR A 187 13.73 2.77 12.13
N THR A 188 13.40 1.70 12.83
CA THR A 188 12.04 1.15 12.83
C THR A 188 11.07 2.15 13.47
N VAL A 189 11.35 2.62 14.68
CA VAL A 189 10.44 3.52 15.42
C VAL A 189 10.43 4.95 14.85
N GLY A 190 11.59 5.47 14.46
CA GLY A 190 11.72 6.86 14.01
C GLY A 190 11.45 7.09 12.52
N VAL A 191 11.49 6.05 11.71
CA VAL A 191 11.32 6.15 10.25
C VAL A 191 10.19 5.25 9.76
N MET A 192 10.33 3.93 9.89
CA MET A 192 9.42 2.98 9.23
C MET A 192 7.97 3.10 9.72
N LEU A 193 7.72 3.20 11.04
CA LEU A 193 6.37 3.32 11.58
C LEU A 193 5.67 4.63 11.19
N PRO A 194 6.29 5.83 11.27
CA PRO A 194 5.67 7.05 10.76
C PRO A 194 5.30 6.98 9.28
N PHE A 195 6.18 6.40 8.45
CA PHE A 195 5.87 6.20 7.03
C PHE A 195 4.71 5.23 6.82
N SER A 196 4.62 4.15 7.59
CA SER A 196 3.48 3.23 7.52
C SER A 196 2.16 3.95 7.78
N ARG A 197 2.06 4.80 8.80
CA ARG A 197 0.86 5.61 9.07
C ARG A 197 0.53 6.58 7.93
N THR A 198 1.55 7.18 7.33
CA THR A 198 1.37 8.05 6.16
C THR A 198 0.80 7.27 4.98
N HIS A 199 1.29 6.06 4.73
CA HIS A 199 0.79 5.19 3.67
C HIS A 199 -0.68 4.80 3.89
N GLU A 200 -1.07 4.48 5.14
CA GLU A 200 -2.47 4.15 5.46
C GLU A 200 -3.40 5.36 5.21
N SER A 201 -3.02 6.54 5.73
CA SER A 201 -3.80 7.76 5.54
C SER A 201 -3.91 8.16 4.06
N GLU A 202 -2.84 7.97 3.28
CA GLU A 202 -2.81 8.22 1.85
C GLU A 202 -3.68 7.20 1.08
N ALA A 203 -3.62 5.92 1.46
CA ALA A 203 -4.44 4.86 0.87
C ALA A 203 -5.94 5.08 1.17
N ASP A 204 -6.29 5.53 2.37
CA ASP A 204 -7.67 5.89 2.71
C ASP A 204 -8.17 7.04 1.83
N ARG A 205 -7.40 8.13 1.71
CA ARG A 205 -7.80 9.29 0.89
C ARG A 205 -7.98 8.91 -0.59
N LEU A 206 -7.01 8.20 -1.17
CA LEU A 206 -7.07 7.77 -2.57
C LEU A 206 -8.18 6.74 -2.79
N GLY A 207 -8.32 5.77 -1.88
CA GLY A 207 -9.35 4.73 -1.95
C GLY A 207 -10.75 5.31 -1.91
N LEU A 208 -11.01 6.31 -1.07
CA LEU A 208 -12.29 7.04 -1.02
C LEU A 208 -12.59 7.74 -2.36
N ILE A 209 -11.59 8.36 -2.98
CA ILE A 209 -11.75 9.02 -4.29
C ILE A 209 -12.06 7.98 -5.37
N PHE A 210 -11.30 6.88 -5.42
CA PHE A 210 -11.48 5.85 -6.45
C PHE A 210 -12.83 5.13 -6.31
N MET A 211 -13.27 4.79 -5.09
CA MET A 211 -14.59 4.19 -4.89
C MET A 211 -15.72 5.17 -5.27
N ALA A 212 -15.57 6.45 -4.96
CA ALA A 212 -16.54 7.49 -5.33
C ALA A 212 -16.66 7.65 -6.85
N MET A 213 -15.52 7.71 -7.55
CA MET A 213 -15.47 7.75 -9.02
C MET A 213 -16.05 6.48 -9.66
N ALA A 214 -15.92 5.34 -8.98
CA ALA A 214 -16.49 4.05 -9.39
C ALA A 214 -18.02 3.96 -9.15
N GLY A 215 -18.64 4.99 -8.56
CA GLY A 215 -20.08 5.06 -8.29
C GLY A 215 -20.50 4.48 -6.93
N TYR A 216 -19.55 4.18 -6.04
CA TYR A 216 -19.84 3.74 -4.67
C TYR A 216 -19.80 4.89 -3.69
N ASN A 217 -20.81 4.97 -2.78
CA ASN A 217 -20.89 6.07 -1.80
C ASN A 217 -19.73 6.00 -0.78
N PRO A 218 -18.79 6.98 -0.76
CA PRO A 218 -17.63 6.95 0.12
C PRO A 218 -17.99 7.10 1.60
N GLU A 219 -19.19 7.57 1.96
CA GLU A 219 -19.64 7.67 3.37
C GLU A 219 -19.68 6.29 4.05
N ALA A 220 -19.89 5.20 3.29
CA ALA A 220 -19.88 3.83 3.79
C ALA A 220 -18.56 3.42 4.46
N ALA A 221 -17.47 4.12 4.17
CA ALA A 221 -16.17 3.86 4.79
C ALA A 221 -16.18 4.08 6.30
N VAL A 222 -16.90 5.08 6.79
CA VAL A 222 -17.03 5.35 8.24
C VAL A 222 -17.68 4.17 8.96
N ASP A 223 -18.76 3.65 8.39
CA ASP A 223 -19.47 2.51 8.96
C ASP A 223 -18.65 1.22 8.87
N PHE A 224 -17.96 1.01 7.74
CA PHE A 224 -17.08 -0.14 7.56
C PHE A 224 -15.96 -0.14 8.62
N TRP A 225 -15.21 0.94 8.75
CA TRP A 225 -14.12 1.03 9.72
C TRP A 225 -14.60 0.98 11.17
N THR A 226 -15.80 1.50 11.46
CA THR A 226 -16.44 1.35 12.77
C THR A 226 -16.79 -0.12 13.08
N ARG A 227 -17.19 -0.91 12.07
CA ARG A 227 -17.39 -2.35 12.26
C ARG A 227 -16.07 -3.09 12.46
N MET A 228 -15.07 -2.75 11.65
CA MET A 228 -13.73 -3.37 11.71
C MET A 228 -13.08 -3.13 13.07
N SER A 229 -13.16 -1.91 13.63
CA SER A 229 -12.59 -1.62 14.96
C SER A 229 -13.24 -2.45 16.08
N LYS A 230 -14.54 -2.75 15.97
CA LYS A 230 -15.26 -3.60 16.93
C LYS A 230 -14.94 -5.10 16.74
N ALA A 231 -14.59 -5.53 15.52
CA ALA A 231 -14.20 -6.90 15.25
C ALA A 231 -12.79 -7.23 15.77
N GLY A 232 -12.00 -6.21 16.13
CA GLY A 232 -10.59 -6.35 16.50
C GLY A 232 -10.27 -7.04 17.82
N GLY A 233 -11.21 -7.33 18.72
CA GLY A 233 -11.06 -8.14 19.95
C GLY A 233 -9.63 -8.41 20.46
N ALA A 234 -9.44 -9.49 21.21
CA ALA A 234 -8.10 -9.92 21.70
C ALA A 234 -7.17 -10.49 20.60
N LYS A 235 -7.71 -10.93 19.47
CA LYS A 235 -6.99 -11.31 18.26
C LYS A 235 -7.59 -10.55 17.09
N PRO A 236 -7.02 -9.39 16.71
CA PRO A 236 -7.50 -8.64 15.57
C PRO A 236 -7.40 -9.48 14.29
N PRO A 237 -8.35 -9.33 13.35
CA PRO A 237 -8.24 -9.91 12.02
C PRO A 237 -6.87 -9.60 11.39
N GLU A 238 -6.34 -10.49 10.54
CA GLU A 238 -5.04 -10.33 9.88
C GLU A 238 -4.94 -8.97 9.16
N TRP A 239 -5.99 -8.60 8.47
CA TRP A 239 -6.05 -7.30 7.80
C TRP A 239 -5.90 -6.09 8.73
N LEU A 240 -6.43 -6.13 9.96
CA LEU A 240 -6.20 -5.08 10.96
C LEU A 240 -4.77 -5.05 11.50
N SER A 241 -4.04 -6.14 11.41
CA SER A 241 -2.63 -6.19 11.83
C SER A 241 -1.74 -5.39 10.87
N THR A 242 -2.07 -5.40 9.57
CA THR A 242 -1.38 -4.65 8.52
C THR A 242 -1.97 -3.25 8.29
N HIS A 243 -3.27 -3.07 8.58
CA HIS A 243 -4.05 -1.84 8.42
C HIS A 243 -4.74 -1.45 9.73
N PRO A 244 -4.01 -0.91 10.72
CA PRO A 244 -4.58 -0.59 12.03
C PRO A 244 -5.78 0.34 11.94
N SER A 245 -6.84 0.02 12.68
CA SER A 245 -8.03 0.86 12.81
C SER A 245 -8.05 1.47 14.20
N ASP A 246 -7.94 2.78 14.27
CA ASP A 246 -8.08 3.55 15.50
C ASP A 246 -9.06 4.72 15.29
N GLU A 247 -9.36 5.43 16.36
CA GLU A 247 -10.24 6.61 16.32
C GLU A 247 -9.66 7.71 15.41
N THR A 248 -8.34 7.83 15.34
CA THR A 248 -7.63 8.79 14.51
C THR A 248 -7.90 8.50 13.03
N ARG A 249 -7.85 7.22 12.61
CA ARG A 249 -8.14 6.82 11.23
C ARG A 249 -9.56 7.17 10.83
N ILE A 250 -10.56 6.88 11.69
CA ILE A 250 -11.95 7.22 11.41
C ILE A 250 -12.13 8.75 11.31
N ALA A 251 -11.43 9.53 12.15
CA ALA A 251 -11.45 10.99 12.07
C ALA A 251 -10.84 11.51 10.76
N ASP A 252 -9.72 10.94 10.31
CA ASP A 252 -9.07 11.31 9.05
C ASP A 252 -9.94 10.93 7.84
N ILE A 253 -10.58 9.75 7.85
CA ILE A 253 -11.55 9.37 6.82
C ILE A 253 -12.67 10.42 6.71
N LYS A 254 -13.27 10.82 7.83
CA LYS A 254 -14.31 11.87 7.85
C LYS A 254 -13.81 13.19 7.26
N LYS A 255 -12.54 13.53 7.46
CA LYS A 255 -11.91 14.73 6.92
C LYS A 255 -11.75 14.65 5.38
N TYR A 256 -11.52 13.45 4.82
CA TYR A 256 -11.37 13.24 3.39
C TYR A 256 -12.71 13.10 2.64
N LEU A 257 -13.81 12.78 3.34
CA LEU A 257 -15.14 12.60 2.72
C LEU A 257 -15.59 13.77 1.85
N PRO A 258 -15.46 15.06 2.23
CA PRO A 258 -15.90 16.18 1.37
C PRO A 258 -15.20 16.19 0.01
N GLU A 259 -13.90 15.84 -0.03
CA GLU A 259 -13.14 15.72 -1.27
C GLU A 259 -13.67 14.55 -2.11
N ALA A 260 -13.81 13.37 -1.51
CA ALA A 260 -14.27 12.17 -2.19
C ALA A 260 -15.71 12.33 -2.74
N LEU A 261 -16.60 12.97 -1.98
CA LEU A 261 -17.98 13.26 -2.40
C LEU A 261 -18.02 14.16 -3.64
N GLY A 262 -17.01 15.01 -3.86
CA GLY A 262 -16.88 15.79 -5.09
C GLY A 262 -16.71 14.94 -6.35
N TYR A 263 -16.25 13.71 -6.22
CA TYR A 263 -16.12 12.74 -7.31
C TYR A 263 -17.30 11.78 -7.42
N TYR A 264 -18.15 11.71 -6.40
CA TYR A 264 -19.31 10.80 -6.39
C TYR A 264 -20.45 11.34 -7.23
N LYS A 265 -20.72 10.67 -8.34
CA LYS A 265 -21.89 10.96 -9.18
C LYS A 265 -22.97 9.91 -8.89
N LYS A 266 -24.11 10.38 -8.36
CA LYS A 266 -25.29 9.52 -8.16
C LYS A 266 -25.84 9.04 -9.49
#